data_0d94142de1ff995feb52472d1e44a04f
#
_entry.id   0d94142de1ff995feb52472d1e44a04f
#
_cell.length_a   1.000
_cell.length_b   1.000
_cell.length_c   1.000
_cell.angle_alpha   90.00
_cell.angle_beta   90.00
_cell.angle_gamma   90.00
#
_symmetry.space_group_name_H-M   'P 1'
#
loop_
_entity.id
_entity.type
_entity.pdbx_description
1 polymer ?
#
loop_
_entity_poly.entity_id
_entity_poly.type
_entity_poly.pdbx_seq_one_letter_code
_entity_poly.pdbx_strand_id
1 'polypeptide(L)'
;MQIRLLSLAEVTDEDVQAWHRLAVHAAEPNMYLDPRFLVPARDRGAEAADLRVVVAQDGDEWLAVLAVATKRLGARIPLRAATTGATFMTWHADRHHPLLRAGREAEALSALLRGTTRVGLPGLLQLQHVPAGGAVAAALDEVVARTRVEVLERRRSVAAFAPRDRVTVLPVPEGPGPVVDPPLSWDHMPTDERRNMRRGVRGLVREAGAPLELHDLSADPAGDDAFVALQAAGWKGDAGRGGAALALDPVAERWFRDVTARFRRDKDLLLVRLAAGGDTLWMGYALRSGSAYFGFLDAYAERHRRYSPGSVGRIASMTYLFATTDAPFFDPAFDSRYATGARIFPDSRDHVDLLVATGGPAARALLRAVPAARRLGLVPD
;
A
#
# COMPACT_ATOMS: atom_id res chain seq x y z
N MET A 1 -12.00 -13.53 -23.52
CA MET A 1 -11.10 -12.97 -22.51
C MET A 1 -9.71 -13.56 -22.69
N GLN A 2 -8.70 -12.74 -22.93
CA GLN A 2 -7.30 -13.09 -23.11
C GLN A 2 -6.53 -12.91 -21.81
N ILE A 3 -5.52 -13.77 -21.59
CA ILE A 3 -4.60 -13.65 -20.44
C ILE A 3 -3.20 -13.40 -20.98
N ARG A 4 -2.54 -12.40 -20.40
CA ARG A 4 -1.15 -12.05 -20.71
C ARG A 4 -0.30 -12.14 -19.44
N LEU A 5 0.98 -12.50 -19.60
CA LEU A 5 2.00 -12.39 -18.56
C LEU A 5 3.08 -11.47 -19.10
N LEU A 6 3.29 -10.35 -18.43
CA LEU A 6 4.21 -9.30 -18.84
C LEU A 6 5.31 -9.11 -17.80
N SER A 7 6.53 -8.92 -18.24
CA SER A 7 7.54 -8.22 -17.44
C SER A 7 7.25 -6.72 -17.47
N LEU A 8 7.74 -5.96 -16.48
CA LEU A 8 7.55 -4.50 -16.49
C LEU A 8 8.24 -3.81 -17.69
N ALA A 9 9.26 -4.45 -18.27
CA ALA A 9 9.96 -3.96 -19.46
C ALA A 9 9.13 -4.12 -20.76
N GLU A 10 8.18 -5.07 -20.77
CA GLU A 10 7.29 -5.32 -21.92
C GLU A 10 6.02 -4.48 -21.88
N VAL A 11 5.75 -3.76 -20.78
CA VAL A 11 4.57 -2.90 -20.64
C VAL A 11 4.73 -1.68 -21.55
N THR A 12 3.83 -1.54 -22.52
CA THR A 12 3.79 -0.42 -23.48
C THR A 12 3.01 0.76 -22.91
N ASP A 13 3.08 1.91 -23.56
CA ASP A 13 2.29 3.10 -23.16
C ASP A 13 0.77 2.84 -23.27
N GLU A 14 0.33 2.05 -24.26
CA GLU A 14 -1.07 1.63 -24.40
C GLU A 14 -1.49 0.74 -23.22
N ASP A 15 -0.64 -0.19 -22.82
CA ASP A 15 -0.83 -1.03 -21.63
C ASP A 15 -0.95 -0.16 -20.37
N VAL A 16 -0.07 0.83 -20.19
CA VAL A 16 -0.12 1.78 -19.06
C VAL A 16 -1.46 2.52 -19.03
N GLN A 17 -1.96 2.98 -20.18
CA GLN A 17 -3.26 3.67 -20.25
C GLN A 17 -4.43 2.73 -19.91
N ALA A 18 -4.44 1.50 -20.44
CA ALA A 18 -5.46 0.50 -20.13
C ALA A 18 -5.44 0.11 -18.65
N TRP A 19 -4.24 -0.08 -18.11
CA TRP A 19 -4.03 -0.37 -16.70
C TRP A 19 -4.48 0.79 -15.80
N HIS A 20 -4.16 2.03 -16.15
CA HIS A 20 -4.60 3.21 -15.40
C HIS A 20 -6.12 3.32 -15.39
N ARG A 21 -6.79 3.09 -16.54
CA ARG A 21 -8.26 3.04 -16.58
C ARG A 21 -8.83 1.97 -15.65
N LEU A 22 -8.20 0.79 -15.57
CA LEU A 22 -8.59 -0.24 -14.60
C LEU A 22 -8.37 0.24 -13.15
N ALA A 23 -7.23 0.84 -12.83
CA ALA A 23 -6.93 1.32 -11.48
C ALA A 23 -7.95 2.37 -10.98
N VAL A 24 -8.34 3.30 -11.87
CA VAL A 24 -9.37 4.32 -11.57
C VAL A 24 -10.75 3.70 -11.32
N HIS A 25 -11.10 2.61 -12.02
CA HIS A 25 -12.41 1.98 -11.96
C HIS A 25 -12.38 0.60 -11.27
N ALA A 26 -11.38 0.33 -10.46
CA ALA A 26 -11.29 -0.91 -9.71
C ALA A 26 -12.37 -0.96 -8.61
N ALA A 27 -12.99 -2.13 -8.45
CA ALA A 27 -13.97 -2.37 -7.41
C ALA A 27 -13.40 -2.20 -6.00
N GLU A 28 -12.11 -2.46 -5.84
CA GLU A 28 -11.35 -2.23 -4.63
C GLU A 28 -10.01 -1.58 -5.00
N PRO A 29 -9.78 -0.31 -4.58
CA PRO A 29 -8.56 0.41 -4.88
C PRO A 29 -7.31 -0.26 -4.30
N ASN A 30 -6.20 -0.20 -5.06
CA ASN A 30 -4.90 -0.66 -4.60
C ASN A 30 -3.78 0.15 -5.25
N MET A 31 -3.21 1.10 -4.52
CA MET A 31 -2.12 1.94 -4.99
C MET A 31 -0.91 1.12 -5.46
N TYR A 32 -0.62 0.01 -4.81
CA TYR A 32 0.56 -0.82 -5.11
C TYR A 32 0.47 -1.58 -6.45
N LEU A 33 -0.75 -1.68 -7.01
CA LEU A 33 -1.00 -2.16 -8.36
C LEU A 33 -1.43 -1.04 -9.33
N ASP A 34 -1.31 0.23 -8.94
CA ASP A 34 -1.45 1.35 -9.87
C ASP A 34 -0.22 1.39 -10.79
N PRO A 35 -0.37 1.57 -12.11
CA PRO A 35 0.77 1.61 -13.03
C PRO A 35 1.74 2.75 -12.72
N ARG A 36 1.29 3.85 -12.12
CA ARG A 36 2.14 4.97 -11.70
C ARG A 36 3.10 4.60 -10.57
N PHE A 37 2.73 3.61 -9.74
CA PHE A 37 3.58 3.06 -8.68
C PHE A 37 4.46 1.91 -9.20
N LEU A 38 3.86 0.98 -9.96
CA LEU A 38 4.52 -0.30 -10.26
C LEU A 38 5.42 -0.22 -11.51
N VAL A 39 5.03 0.50 -12.56
CA VAL A 39 5.85 0.58 -13.80
C VAL A 39 7.23 1.20 -13.55
N PRO A 40 7.40 2.24 -12.71
CA PRO A 40 8.72 2.75 -12.36
C PRO A 40 9.64 1.73 -11.68
N ALA A 41 9.10 0.69 -11.08
CA ALA A 41 9.89 -0.37 -10.45
C ALA A 41 10.75 -1.16 -11.44
N ARG A 42 10.49 -1.08 -12.75
CA ARG A 42 11.35 -1.70 -13.79
C ARG A 42 12.83 -1.32 -13.67
N ASP A 43 13.11 -0.13 -13.15
CA ASP A 43 14.44 0.42 -12.99
C ASP A 43 15.10 0.05 -11.65
N ARG A 44 14.42 -0.76 -10.81
CA ARG A 44 14.92 -1.25 -9.51
C ARG A 44 15.86 -2.48 -9.62
N GLY A 45 16.25 -2.86 -10.84
CA GLY A 45 17.21 -3.91 -11.07
C GLY A 45 16.83 -5.25 -10.44
N ALA A 46 17.69 -5.78 -9.57
CA ALA A 46 17.49 -7.11 -8.96
C ALA A 46 16.21 -7.22 -8.11
N GLU A 47 15.74 -6.15 -7.49
CA GLU A 47 14.51 -6.19 -6.69
C GLU A 47 13.26 -6.46 -7.52
N ALA A 48 13.21 -5.96 -8.75
CA ALA A 48 12.07 -6.12 -9.65
C ALA A 48 12.29 -7.23 -10.70
N ALA A 49 13.44 -7.90 -10.68
CA ALA A 49 13.80 -8.89 -11.71
C ALA A 49 12.84 -10.09 -11.76
N ASP A 50 12.28 -10.51 -10.61
CA ASP A 50 11.32 -11.61 -10.50
C ASP A 50 9.86 -11.17 -10.71
N LEU A 51 9.60 -9.86 -10.79
CA LEU A 51 8.25 -9.31 -10.87
C LEU A 51 7.66 -9.45 -12.28
N ARG A 52 6.45 -9.99 -12.34
CA ARG A 52 5.65 -10.11 -13.55
C ARG A 52 4.23 -9.61 -13.25
N VAL A 53 3.51 -9.24 -14.29
CA VAL A 53 2.12 -8.80 -14.20
C VAL A 53 1.26 -9.75 -15.01
N VAL A 54 0.29 -10.38 -14.35
CA VAL A 54 -0.77 -11.15 -15.03
C VAL A 54 -1.93 -10.22 -15.31
N VAL A 55 -2.36 -10.18 -16.56
CA VAL A 55 -3.47 -9.35 -17.02
C VAL A 55 -4.57 -10.25 -17.58
N ALA A 56 -5.82 -10.00 -17.18
CA ALA A 56 -7.00 -10.50 -17.88
C ALA A 56 -7.66 -9.33 -18.63
N GLN A 57 -7.82 -9.49 -19.95
CA GLN A 57 -8.39 -8.44 -20.81
C GLN A 57 -9.49 -8.99 -21.73
N ASP A 58 -10.40 -8.09 -22.12
CA ASP A 58 -11.49 -8.34 -23.07
C ASP A 58 -11.43 -7.26 -24.15
N GLY A 59 -10.97 -7.64 -25.36
CA GLY A 59 -10.53 -6.64 -26.34
C GLY A 59 -9.41 -5.79 -25.75
N ASP A 60 -9.58 -4.47 -25.78
CA ASP A 60 -8.61 -3.48 -25.28
C ASP A 60 -8.85 -3.10 -23.81
N GLU A 61 -9.91 -3.64 -23.17
CA GLU A 61 -10.21 -3.35 -21.78
C GLU A 61 -9.51 -4.35 -20.85
N TRP A 62 -8.69 -3.83 -19.92
CA TRP A 62 -8.15 -4.61 -18.84
C TRP A 62 -9.20 -4.80 -17.74
N LEU A 63 -9.47 -6.05 -17.38
CA LEU A 63 -10.48 -6.42 -16.39
C LEU A 63 -9.87 -6.84 -15.06
N ALA A 64 -8.67 -7.40 -15.09
CA ALA A 64 -7.94 -7.73 -13.88
C ALA A 64 -6.43 -7.59 -14.09
N VAL A 65 -5.76 -7.22 -13.00
CA VAL A 65 -4.30 -7.17 -12.93
C VAL A 65 -3.82 -7.73 -11.60
N LEU A 66 -2.74 -8.52 -11.63
CA LEU A 66 -2.08 -9.06 -10.45
C LEU A 66 -0.56 -9.09 -10.64
N ALA A 67 0.18 -8.52 -9.70
CA ALA A 67 1.64 -8.63 -9.65
C ALA A 67 2.03 -9.98 -9.05
N VAL A 68 2.94 -10.70 -9.71
CA VAL A 68 3.36 -12.05 -9.29
C VAL A 68 4.84 -12.29 -9.51
N ALA A 69 5.38 -13.24 -8.74
CA ALA A 69 6.65 -13.91 -9.01
C ALA A 69 6.46 -15.42 -8.94
N THR A 70 7.48 -16.19 -9.31
CA THR A 70 7.51 -17.63 -9.09
C THR A 70 8.56 -17.97 -8.05
N LYS A 71 8.13 -18.49 -6.90
CA LYS A 71 9.01 -18.85 -5.78
C LYS A 71 8.79 -20.29 -5.32
N ARG A 72 9.75 -20.87 -4.57
CA ARG A 72 9.57 -22.14 -3.88
C ARG A 72 8.70 -21.92 -2.64
N LEU A 73 7.73 -22.81 -2.39
CA LEU A 73 6.83 -22.73 -1.22
C LEU A 73 7.52 -23.08 0.10
N GLY A 74 8.65 -23.76 0.06
CA GLY A 74 9.42 -24.11 1.23
C GLY A 74 10.84 -24.55 0.87
N ALA A 75 11.75 -24.47 1.82
CA ALA A 75 13.16 -24.82 1.61
C ALA A 75 13.40 -26.34 1.33
N ARG A 76 12.52 -27.19 1.91
CA ARG A 76 12.67 -28.65 1.87
C ARG A 76 11.84 -29.34 0.77
N ILE A 77 10.88 -28.64 0.18
CA ILE A 77 10.03 -29.20 -0.88
C ILE A 77 10.27 -28.41 -2.16
N PRO A 78 10.66 -29.04 -3.28
CA PRO A 78 10.92 -28.34 -4.55
C PRO A 78 9.61 -27.89 -5.25
N LEU A 79 8.55 -27.65 -4.48
CA LEU A 79 7.26 -27.21 -5.00
C LEU A 79 7.33 -25.70 -5.29
N ARG A 80 7.01 -25.31 -6.53
CA ARG A 80 6.91 -23.93 -6.96
C ARG A 80 5.47 -23.44 -6.91
N ALA A 81 5.29 -22.20 -6.53
CA ALA A 81 4.02 -21.48 -6.62
C ALA A 81 4.25 -20.11 -7.29
N ALA A 82 3.24 -19.63 -7.98
CA ALA A 82 3.12 -18.22 -8.22
C ALA A 82 2.80 -17.53 -6.89
N THR A 83 3.33 -16.33 -6.65
CA THR A 83 3.11 -15.58 -5.40
C THR A 83 3.04 -14.09 -5.67
N THR A 84 2.14 -13.39 -4.98
CA THR A 84 2.12 -11.93 -4.99
C THR A 84 3.26 -11.31 -4.17
N GLY A 85 4.01 -12.13 -3.42
CA GLY A 85 5.22 -11.74 -2.69
C GLY A 85 6.46 -11.72 -3.59
N ALA A 86 6.43 -11.07 -4.77
CA ALA A 86 7.62 -10.71 -5.53
C ALA A 86 8.58 -9.91 -4.63
N THR A 87 9.86 -9.91 -4.95
CA THR A 87 10.86 -9.26 -4.09
C THR A 87 10.52 -7.79 -3.89
N PHE A 88 10.26 -7.05 -4.97
CA PHE A 88 9.83 -5.66 -4.90
C PHE A 88 8.55 -5.48 -4.05
N MET A 89 7.52 -6.29 -4.30
CA MET A 89 6.24 -6.19 -3.57
C MET A 89 6.42 -6.45 -2.07
N THR A 90 7.29 -7.37 -1.68
CA THR A 90 7.56 -7.68 -0.26
C THR A 90 8.18 -6.50 0.50
N TRP A 91 8.97 -5.67 -0.18
CA TRP A 91 9.67 -4.54 0.43
C TRP A 91 8.91 -3.22 0.36
N HIS A 92 8.06 -3.06 -0.66
CA HIS A 92 7.49 -1.75 -1.01
C HIS A 92 5.95 -1.72 -1.05
N ALA A 93 5.28 -2.87 -0.82
CA ALA A 93 3.82 -2.95 -0.88
C ALA A 93 3.23 -3.61 0.38
N ASP A 94 2.20 -2.99 0.93
CA ASP A 94 1.46 -3.51 2.08
C ASP A 94 0.12 -4.17 1.69
N ARG A 95 -0.27 -4.08 0.43
CA ARG A 95 -1.50 -4.66 -0.13
C ARG A 95 -1.20 -5.33 -1.46
N HIS A 96 -1.55 -6.61 -1.57
CA HIS A 96 -1.21 -7.43 -2.74
C HIS A 96 -2.46 -7.97 -3.46
N HIS A 97 -3.66 -7.50 -3.12
CA HIS A 97 -4.88 -7.94 -3.80
C HIS A 97 -4.94 -7.44 -5.24
N PRO A 98 -5.57 -8.22 -6.17
CA PRO A 98 -5.69 -7.81 -7.56
C PRO A 98 -6.53 -6.55 -7.72
N LEU A 99 -6.25 -5.74 -8.74
CA LEU A 99 -7.24 -4.82 -9.26
C LEU A 99 -8.25 -5.62 -10.10
N LEU A 100 -9.53 -5.41 -9.83
CA LEU A 100 -10.65 -6.02 -10.56
C LEU A 100 -11.59 -4.95 -11.06
N ARG A 101 -12.02 -5.03 -12.31
CA ARG A 101 -12.97 -4.08 -12.91
C ARG A 101 -14.29 -4.10 -12.15
N ALA A 102 -14.76 -2.94 -11.67
CA ALA A 102 -16.04 -2.81 -11.00
C ALA A 102 -17.21 -3.27 -11.88
N GLY A 103 -18.10 -4.07 -11.30
CA GLY A 103 -19.24 -4.69 -11.98
C GLY A 103 -18.90 -5.97 -12.77
N ARG A 104 -17.60 -6.38 -12.83
CA ARG A 104 -17.17 -7.64 -13.47
C ARG A 104 -16.18 -8.43 -12.59
N GLU A 105 -16.23 -8.23 -11.27
CA GLU A 105 -15.20 -8.71 -10.32
C GLU A 105 -15.01 -10.23 -10.37
N ALA A 106 -16.07 -10.99 -10.22
CA ALA A 106 -16.01 -12.45 -10.19
C ALA A 106 -15.60 -13.02 -11.56
N GLU A 107 -16.08 -12.44 -12.65
CA GLU A 107 -15.69 -12.83 -14.01
C GLU A 107 -14.20 -12.58 -14.25
N ALA A 108 -13.72 -11.36 -13.91
CA ALA A 108 -12.34 -10.94 -14.06
C ALA A 108 -11.39 -11.80 -13.20
N LEU A 109 -11.73 -12.03 -11.93
CA LEU A 109 -10.95 -12.88 -11.02
C LEU A 109 -10.93 -14.34 -11.49
N SER A 110 -12.07 -14.89 -11.90
CA SER A 110 -12.14 -16.26 -12.43
C SER A 110 -11.27 -16.43 -13.67
N ALA A 111 -11.27 -15.46 -14.59
CA ALA A 111 -10.42 -15.51 -15.77
C ALA A 111 -8.93 -15.43 -15.40
N LEU A 112 -8.56 -14.51 -14.50
CA LEU A 112 -7.21 -14.36 -14.02
C LEU A 112 -6.71 -15.64 -13.36
N LEU A 113 -7.44 -16.22 -12.40
CA LEU A 113 -7.04 -17.44 -11.69
C LEU A 113 -6.90 -18.64 -12.63
N ARG A 114 -7.86 -18.85 -13.56
CA ARG A 114 -7.79 -19.95 -14.54
C ARG A 114 -6.73 -19.70 -15.61
N GLY A 115 -6.39 -18.45 -15.85
CA GLY A 115 -5.43 -18.05 -16.86
C GLY A 115 -3.97 -18.20 -16.44
N THR A 116 -3.67 -18.20 -15.14
CA THR A 116 -2.29 -18.26 -14.62
C THR A 116 -1.51 -19.46 -15.20
N THR A 117 -2.08 -20.64 -15.21
CA THR A 117 -1.42 -21.84 -15.78
C THR A 117 -1.29 -21.81 -17.30
N ARG A 118 -2.19 -21.09 -18.01
CA ARG A 118 -2.10 -20.95 -19.47
C ARG A 118 -0.93 -20.10 -19.92
N VAL A 119 -0.49 -19.18 -19.05
CA VAL A 119 0.68 -18.33 -19.28
C VAL A 119 1.95 -18.86 -18.63
N GLY A 120 1.96 -20.16 -18.26
CA GLY A 120 3.15 -20.86 -17.77
C GLY A 120 3.45 -20.69 -16.28
N LEU A 121 2.55 -20.11 -15.50
CA LEU A 121 2.71 -20.03 -14.06
C LEU A 121 2.36 -21.36 -13.37
N PRO A 122 2.93 -21.65 -12.19
CA PRO A 122 2.57 -22.82 -11.38
C PRO A 122 1.07 -22.90 -11.08
N GLY A 123 0.55 -24.12 -10.93
CA GLY A 123 -0.86 -24.37 -10.59
C GLY A 123 -1.25 -24.05 -9.14
N LEU A 124 -0.33 -23.58 -8.31
CA LEU A 124 -0.58 -22.98 -7.00
C LEU A 124 -0.24 -21.50 -7.04
N LEU A 125 -1.12 -20.67 -6.49
CA LEU A 125 -0.96 -19.23 -6.35
C LEU A 125 -1.06 -18.86 -4.87
N GLN A 126 -0.03 -18.22 -4.34
CA GLN A 126 -0.04 -17.60 -3.01
C GLN A 126 -0.42 -16.14 -3.16
N LEU A 127 -1.57 -15.77 -2.60
CA LEU A 127 -2.00 -14.37 -2.45
C LEU A 127 -1.68 -13.93 -1.03
N GLN A 128 -0.94 -12.85 -0.88
CA GLN A 128 -0.53 -12.28 0.41
C GLN A 128 -1.26 -10.97 0.65
N HIS A 129 -1.48 -10.62 1.93
CA HIS A 129 -2.06 -9.34 2.33
C HIS A 129 -3.32 -8.92 1.56
N VAL A 130 -4.20 -9.90 1.31
CA VAL A 130 -5.51 -9.67 0.66
C VAL A 130 -6.52 -9.26 1.72
N PRO A 131 -7.32 -8.21 1.52
CA PRO A 131 -8.41 -7.89 2.43
C PRO A 131 -9.35 -9.09 2.65
N ALA A 132 -9.68 -9.39 3.90
CA ALA A 132 -10.58 -10.49 4.26
C ALA A 132 -12.06 -10.18 4.00
N GLY A 133 -12.37 -8.93 3.67
CA GLY A 133 -13.71 -8.44 3.28
C GLY A 133 -13.60 -7.44 2.14
N GLY A 134 -14.73 -7.00 1.60
CA GLY A 134 -14.79 -6.09 0.47
C GLY A 134 -15.00 -6.81 -0.87
N ALA A 135 -14.83 -6.06 -1.97
CA ALA A 135 -15.19 -6.52 -3.31
C ALA A 135 -14.33 -7.70 -3.79
N VAL A 136 -13.04 -7.69 -3.48
CA VAL A 136 -12.11 -8.78 -3.87
C VAL A 136 -12.43 -10.07 -3.13
N ALA A 137 -12.71 -10.00 -1.82
CA ALA A 137 -13.10 -11.15 -1.02
C ALA A 137 -14.44 -11.74 -1.51
N ALA A 138 -15.45 -10.91 -1.74
CA ALA A 138 -16.74 -11.33 -2.28
C ALA A 138 -16.61 -11.99 -3.66
N ALA A 139 -15.78 -11.42 -4.55
CA ALA A 139 -15.51 -12.02 -5.84
C ALA A 139 -14.83 -13.40 -5.72
N LEU A 140 -13.91 -13.56 -4.76
CA LEU A 140 -13.25 -14.83 -4.51
C LEU A 140 -14.24 -15.90 -4.01
N ASP A 141 -15.11 -15.54 -3.07
CA ASP A 141 -16.16 -16.44 -2.56
C ASP A 141 -17.09 -16.90 -3.70
N GLU A 142 -17.49 -15.98 -4.59
CA GLU A 142 -18.32 -16.30 -5.74
C GLU A 142 -17.58 -17.21 -6.72
N VAL A 143 -16.29 -16.98 -7.00
CA VAL A 143 -15.48 -17.84 -7.86
C VAL A 143 -15.35 -19.24 -7.25
N VAL A 144 -15.09 -19.36 -5.96
CA VAL A 144 -15.01 -20.64 -5.25
C VAL A 144 -16.34 -21.40 -5.34
N ALA A 145 -17.47 -20.71 -5.11
CA ALA A 145 -18.79 -21.33 -5.17
C ALA A 145 -19.18 -21.83 -6.57
N ARG A 146 -18.72 -21.14 -7.63
CA ARG A 146 -19.11 -21.45 -9.02
C ARG A 146 -18.10 -22.31 -9.79
N THR A 147 -16.91 -22.51 -9.24
CA THR A 147 -15.83 -23.19 -9.96
C THR A 147 -15.21 -24.31 -9.11
N ARG A 148 -14.17 -24.96 -9.66
CA ARG A 148 -13.38 -25.95 -8.92
C ARG A 148 -12.11 -25.37 -8.31
N VAL A 149 -12.04 -24.02 -8.16
CA VAL A 149 -10.95 -23.37 -7.46
C VAL A 149 -11.06 -23.69 -5.98
N GLU A 150 -9.97 -24.13 -5.37
CA GLU A 150 -9.89 -24.40 -3.94
C GLU A 150 -8.94 -23.40 -3.30
N VAL A 151 -9.30 -22.93 -2.10
CA VAL A 151 -8.58 -21.91 -1.35
C VAL A 151 -8.30 -22.44 0.05
N LEU A 152 -7.09 -22.15 0.55
CA LEU A 152 -6.66 -22.42 1.92
C LEU A 152 -6.16 -21.11 2.54
N GLU A 153 -6.81 -20.62 3.60
CA GLU A 153 -6.29 -19.52 4.40
C GLU A 153 -5.05 -20.02 5.17
N ARG A 154 -3.95 -19.29 5.03
CA ARG A 154 -2.68 -19.63 5.68
C ARG A 154 -2.42 -18.78 6.91
N ARG A 155 -2.71 -17.50 6.84
CA ARG A 155 -2.42 -16.51 7.87
C ARG A 155 -3.49 -15.43 7.84
N ARG A 156 -3.80 -14.89 9.00
CA ARG A 156 -4.60 -13.68 9.17
C ARG A 156 -3.79 -12.63 9.91
N SER A 157 -3.91 -11.39 9.50
CA SER A 157 -3.28 -10.24 10.12
C SER A 157 -4.25 -9.07 10.13
N VAL A 158 -3.97 -8.08 10.96
CA VAL A 158 -4.78 -6.87 11.10
C VAL A 158 -3.93 -5.69 10.66
N ALA A 159 -4.47 -4.79 9.87
CA ALA A 159 -3.82 -3.56 9.46
C ALA A 159 -4.62 -2.34 9.87
N ALA A 160 -3.94 -1.23 10.15
CA ALA A 160 -4.60 0.04 10.42
C ALA A 160 -5.44 0.49 9.22
N PHE A 161 -6.57 1.12 9.51
CA PHE A 161 -7.51 1.59 8.52
C PHE A 161 -8.26 2.83 9.03
N ALA A 162 -8.57 3.75 8.16
CA ALA A 162 -9.30 4.97 8.50
C ALA A 162 -10.47 5.18 7.51
N PRO A 163 -11.64 4.58 7.75
CA PRO A 163 -12.84 4.89 6.98
C PRO A 163 -13.34 6.29 7.36
N ARG A 164 -13.84 7.03 6.36
CA ARG A 164 -14.28 8.42 6.53
C ARG A 164 -15.36 8.60 7.60
N ASP A 165 -16.27 7.67 7.68
CA ASP A 165 -17.39 7.68 8.64
C ASP A 165 -16.97 7.46 10.11
N ARG A 166 -15.71 7.05 10.33
CA ARG A 166 -15.10 6.90 11.65
C ARG A 166 -14.20 8.06 12.07
N VAL A 167 -14.03 9.05 11.19
CA VAL A 167 -13.19 10.24 11.43
C VAL A 167 -14.08 11.46 11.56
N THR A 168 -13.92 12.24 12.64
CA THR A 168 -14.56 13.56 12.72
C THR A 168 -13.90 14.47 11.68
N VAL A 169 -14.62 14.81 10.62
CA VAL A 169 -14.13 15.73 9.60
C VAL A 169 -14.20 17.14 10.16
N LEU A 170 -13.03 17.73 10.40
CA LEU A 170 -12.88 19.08 10.92
C LEU A 170 -12.58 20.04 9.77
N PRO A 171 -13.26 21.21 9.69
CA PRO A 171 -12.99 22.15 8.61
C PRO A 171 -11.58 22.71 8.73
N VAL A 172 -10.93 22.90 7.57
CA VAL A 172 -9.66 23.64 7.46
C VAL A 172 -9.93 24.94 6.71
N PRO A 173 -9.19 26.02 7.03
CA PRO A 173 -9.32 27.27 6.29
C PRO A 173 -9.02 27.07 4.80
N GLU A 174 -9.85 27.65 3.95
CA GLU A 174 -9.59 27.70 2.50
C GLU A 174 -8.62 28.85 2.19
N GLY A 175 -7.70 28.63 1.24
CA GLY A 175 -6.82 29.68 0.72
C GLY A 175 -5.37 29.23 0.59
N PRO A 176 -4.54 30.06 -0.05
CA PRO A 176 -3.12 29.79 -0.16
C PRO A 176 -2.43 30.09 1.18
N GLY A 177 -1.60 29.17 1.64
CA GLY A 177 -0.81 29.34 2.85
C GLY A 177 -0.97 28.19 3.84
N PRO A 178 -0.21 28.24 4.95
CA PRO A 178 -0.28 27.19 5.96
C PRO A 178 -1.57 27.30 6.78
N VAL A 179 -2.06 26.13 7.18
CA VAL A 179 -3.12 26.04 8.21
C VAL A 179 -2.44 26.18 9.57
N VAL A 180 -2.62 27.34 10.22
CA VAL A 180 -2.08 27.61 11.56
C VAL A 180 -2.97 26.94 12.60
N ASP A 181 -2.35 26.30 13.62
CA ASP A 181 -3.01 25.47 14.61
C ASP A 181 -3.97 24.46 13.96
N PRO A 182 -3.45 23.56 13.07
CA PRO A 182 -4.29 22.67 12.30
C PRO A 182 -5.19 21.82 13.20
N PRO A 183 -6.45 21.63 12.84
CA PRO A 183 -7.34 20.76 13.58
C PRO A 183 -6.84 19.33 13.56
N LEU A 184 -7.00 18.60 14.66
CA LEU A 184 -6.54 17.23 14.83
C LEU A 184 -7.71 16.34 15.22
N SER A 185 -8.14 15.46 14.32
CA SER A 185 -9.22 14.50 14.56
C SER A 185 -8.67 13.29 15.32
N TRP A 186 -8.87 13.25 16.61
CA TRP A 186 -8.44 12.20 17.52
C TRP A 186 -9.48 11.71 18.50
N ASP A 187 -10.75 12.05 18.28
CA ASP A 187 -11.84 11.70 19.22
C ASP A 187 -12.08 10.18 19.28
N HIS A 188 -11.73 9.47 18.24
CA HIS A 188 -11.72 8.01 18.19
C HIS A 188 -10.69 7.36 19.11
N MET A 189 -9.65 8.11 19.54
CA MET A 189 -8.57 7.55 20.36
C MET A 189 -8.99 7.41 21.82
N PRO A 190 -8.45 6.40 22.57
CA PRO A 190 -8.63 6.29 24.01
C PRO A 190 -8.17 7.55 24.76
N THR A 191 -8.79 7.83 25.90
CA THR A 191 -8.54 9.07 26.67
C THR A 191 -7.06 9.28 27.01
N ASP A 192 -6.35 8.22 27.37
CA ASP A 192 -4.92 8.30 27.72
C ASP A 192 -4.05 8.63 26.51
N GLU A 193 -4.36 8.04 25.36
CA GLU A 193 -3.64 8.33 24.11
C GLU A 193 -3.91 9.76 23.67
N ARG A 194 -5.16 10.26 23.73
CA ARG A 194 -5.49 11.66 23.49
C ARG A 194 -4.73 12.61 24.41
N ARG A 195 -4.61 12.26 25.71
CA ARG A 195 -3.85 13.06 26.67
C ARG A 195 -2.37 13.12 26.30
N ASN A 196 -1.80 11.98 25.88
CA ASN A 196 -0.40 11.92 25.41
C ASN A 196 -0.19 12.75 24.13
N MET A 197 -1.11 12.68 23.16
CA MET A 197 -1.04 13.49 21.95
C MET A 197 -1.11 14.99 22.27
N ARG A 198 -2.04 15.42 23.12
CA ARG A 198 -2.13 16.83 23.57
C ARG A 198 -0.85 17.30 24.30
N ARG A 199 -0.20 16.39 25.06
CA ARG A 199 1.10 16.70 25.68
C ARG A 199 2.19 16.83 24.64
N GLY A 200 2.21 15.97 23.63
CA GLY A 200 3.12 16.02 22.50
C GLY A 200 3.00 17.35 21.74
N VAL A 201 1.79 17.72 21.33
CA VAL A 201 1.51 19.00 20.63
C VAL A 201 1.98 20.19 21.45
N ARG A 202 1.59 20.27 22.74
CA ARG A 202 2.05 21.37 23.61
C ARG A 202 3.58 21.39 23.78
N GLY A 203 4.21 20.22 23.77
CA GLY A 203 5.67 20.10 23.83
C GLY A 203 6.35 20.65 22.59
N LEU A 204 5.84 20.32 21.40
CA LEU A 204 6.34 20.82 20.12
C LEU A 204 6.19 22.35 20.03
N VAL A 205 4.99 22.88 20.30
CA VAL A 205 4.71 24.32 20.30
C VAL A 205 5.63 25.07 21.26
N ARG A 206 5.80 24.57 22.50
CA ARG A 206 6.66 25.22 23.49
C ARG A 206 8.14 25.20 23.10
N GLU A 207 8.63 24.09 22.52
CA GLU A 207 10.03 23.97 22.11
C GLU A 207 10.34 24.83 20.91
N ALA A 208 9.42 24.92 19.95
CA ALA A 208 9.55 25.77 18.78
C ALA A 208 9.29 27.24 19.06
N GLY A 209 8.61 27.60 20.17
CA GLY A 209 8.19 28.97 20.47
C GLY A 209 7.15 29.53 19.50
N ALA A 210 6.46 28.67 18.74
CA ALA A 210 5.54 29.07 17.68
C ALA A 210 4.41 28.03 17.56
N PRO A 211 3.22 28.40 17.01
CA PRO A 211 2.14 27.47 16.74
C PRO A 211 2.55 26.40 15.73
N LEU A 212 1.79 25.31 15.68
CA LEU A 212 1.90 24.34 14.60
C LEU A 212 1.38 24.95 13.29
N GLU A 213 2.01 24.60 12.19
CA GLU A 213 1.61 24.96 10.84
C GLU A 213 1.58 23.72 9.98
N LEU A 214 0.51 23.54 9.21
CA LEU A 214 0.38 22.50 8.23
C LEU A 214 0.42 23.12 6.83
N HIS A 215 1.38 22.67 6.03
CA HIS A 215 1.60 23.12 4.66
C HIS A 215 1.24 21.99 3.69
N ASP A 216 0.41 22.29 2.70
CA ASP A 216 0.20 21.42 1.54
C ASP A 216 1.27 21.72 0.49
N LEU A 217 2.13 20.76 0.23
CA LEU A 217 3.21 20.82 -0.77
C LEU A 217 2.92 19.89 -1.97
N SER A 218 1.69 19.45 -2.13
CA SER A 218 1.31 18.46 -3.14
C SER A 218 1.64 18.90 -4.57
N ALA A 219 1.52 20.20 -4.86
CA ALA A 219 1.82 20.77 -6.17
C ALA A 219 3.29 21.16 -6.37
N ASP A 220 4.08 21.22 -5.30
CA ASP A 220 5.47 21.71 -5.32
C ASP A 220 6.47 20.55 -5.45
N PRO A 221 7.20 20.40 -6.58
CA PRO A 221 8.22 19.36 -6.73
C PRO A 221 9.40 19.53 -5.75
N ALA A 222 9.70 20.75 -5.27
CA ALA A 222 10.75 20.97 -4.29
C ALA A 222 10.44 20.32 -2.92
N GLY A 223 9.18 19.97 -2.68
CA GLY A 223 8.79 19.17 -1.53
C GLY A 223 9.46 17.80 -1.48
N ASP A 224 9.79 17.20 -2.62
CA ASP A 224 10.48 15.91 -2.69
C ASP A 224 11.92 16.04 -2.15
N ASP A 225 12.63 17.13 -2.47
CA ASP A 225 13.99 17.40 -1.96
C ASP A 225 13.97 17.64 -0.45
N ALA A 226 13.01 18.41 0.03
CA ALA A 226 12.82 18.66 1.46
C ALA A 226 12.52 17.37 2.23
N PHE A 227 11.72 16.46 1.66
CA PHE A 227 11.43 15.17 2.25
C PHE A 227 12.66 14.25 2.31
N VAL A 228 13.41 14.12 1.21
CA VAL A 228 14.64 13.31 1.16
C VAL A 228 15.66 13.83 2.18
N ALA A 229 15.82 15.15 2.29
CA ALA A 229 16.71 15.77 3.28
C ALA A 229 16.25 15.48 4.72
N LEU A 230 14.95 15.62 5.02
CA LEU A 230 14.40 15.32 6.35
C LEU A 230 14.58 13.83 6.72
N GLN A 231 14.35 12.92 5.78
CA GLN A 231 14.53 11.49 6.01
C GLN A 231 16.00 11.13 6.28
N ALA A 232 16.93 11.75 5.54
CA ALA A 232 18.37 11.52 5.68
C ALA A 232 18.94 12.13 6.98
N ALA A 233 18.34 13.20 7.51
CA ALA A 233 18.79 13.85 8.74
C ALA A 233 18.52 13.03 10.02
N GLY A 234 17.63 12.00 9.95
CA GLY A 234 17.29 11.10 11.07
C GLY A 234 18.06 9.79 11.05
N TRP A 235 17.66 8.86 11.93
CA TRP A 235 18.25 7.52 12.03
C TRP A 235 18.19 6.74 10.71
N LYS A 236 17.19 7.04 9.85
CA LYS A 236 17.04 6.41 8.53
C LYS A 236 18.21 6.74 7.59
N GLY A 237 18.89 7.87 7.79
CA GLY A 237 20.08 8.27 7.03
C GLY A 237 21.38 7.63 7.51
N ASP A 238 21.37 6.91 8.63
CA ASP A 238 22.54 6.24 9.18
C ASP A 238 22.55 4.76 8.79
N ALA A 239 23.30 4.41 7.76
CA ALA A 239 23.45 3.03 7.31
C ALA A 239 24.04 2.11 8.40
N GLY A 240 24.86 2.64 9.29
CA GLY A 240 25.45 1.88 10.42
C GLY A 240 24.41 1.47 11.46
N ARG A 241 23.28 2.18 11.53
CA ARG A 241 22.11 1.86 12.36
C ARG A 241 21.03 1.09 11.61
N GLY A 242 21.32 0.57 10.42
CA GLY A 242 20.35 -0.13 9.57
C GLY A 242 19.34 0.82 8.92
N GLY A 243 19.70 2.09 8.76
CA GLY A 243 18.86 3.08 8.09
C GLY A 243 18.74 2.78 6.59
N ALA A 244 17.58 3.13 6.01
CA ALA A 244 17.23 2.93 4.61
C ALA A 244 16.62 4.22 4.03
N ALA A 245 17.25 5.37 4.26
CA ALA A 245 16.84 6.62 3.65
C ALA A 245 17.05 6.57 2.13
N LEU A 246 16.16 7.23 1.38
CA LEU A 246 16.27 7.33 -0.08
C LEU A 246 17.63 7.86 -0.53
N ALA A 247 18.19 8.84 0.19
CA ALA A 247 19.51 9.41 -0.09
C ALA A 247 20.67 8.40 -0.02
N LEU A 248 20.49 7.23 0.60
CA LEU A 248 21.48 6.15 0.67
C LEU A 248 21.44 5.21 -0.55
N ASP A 249 20.37 5.23 -1.31
CA ASP A 249 20.18 4.40 -2.50
C ASP A 249 19.68 5.25 -3.68
N PRO A 250 20.58 5.67 -4.59
CA PRO A 250 20.20 6.49 -5.75
C PRO A 250 19.17 5.83 -6.67
N VAL A 251 19.08 4.50 -6.66
CA VAL A 251 18.07 3.77 -7.46
C VAL A 251 16.68 3.87 -6.78
N ALA A 252 16.64 3.75 -5.45
CA ALA A 252 15.43 3.97 -4.68
C ALA A 252 14.94 5.42 -4.79
N GLU A 253 15.86 6.38 -4.73
CA GLU A 253 15.51 7.80 -4.87
C GLU A 253 14.94 8.12 -6.26
N ARG A 254 15.54 7.62 -7.34
CA ARG A 254 14.99 7.80 -8.69
C ARG A 254 13.60 7.21 -8.84
N TRP A 255 13.39 5.99 -8.35
CA TRP A 255 12.08 5.36 -8.34
C TRP A 255 11.04 6.21 -7.57
N PHE A 256 11.40 6.65 -6.37
CA PHE A 256 10.54 7.52 -5.56
C PHE A 256 10.15 8.79 -6.32
N ARG A 257 11.12 9.48 -6.95
CA ARG A 257 10.87 10.70 -7.73
C ARG A 257 10.00 10.46 -8.96
N ASP A 258 10.18 9.33 -9.66
CA ASP A 258 9.30 8.98 -10.79
C ASP A 258 7.87 8.69 -10.32
N VAL A 259 7.69 7.95 -9.23
CA VAL A 259 6.38 7.72 -8.62
C VAL A 259 5.71 9.05 -8.24
N THR A 260 6.37 9.88 -7.45
CA THR A 260 5.79 11.15 -6.97
C THR A 260 5.46 12.09 -8.12
N ALA A 261 6.32 12.19 -9.13
CA ALA A 261 6.08 13.03 -10.32
C ALA A 261 4.83 12.57 -11.09
N ARG A 262 4.62 11.27 -11.25
CA ARG A 262 3.44 10.71 -11.95
C ARG A 262 2.15 11.01 -11.20
N PHE A 263 2.10 10.75 -9.89
CA PHE A 263 0.93 11.04 -9.08
C PHE A 263 0.67 12.55 -8.95
N ARG A 264 1.69 13.37 -8.85
CA ARG A 264 1.58 14.84 -8.79
C ARG A 264 0.99 15.42 -10.09
N ARG A 265 1.46 14.94 -11.25
CA ARG A 265 0.94 15.36 -12.56
C ARG A 265 -0.56 15.15 -12.66
N ASP A 266 -1.07 14.04 -12.12
CA ASP A 266 -2.49 13.69 -12.16
C ASP A 266 -3.30 14.28 -10.98
N LYS A 267 -2.64 15.06 -10.09
CA LYS A 267 -3.22 15.64 -8.85
C LYS A 267 -3.71 14.57 -7.85
N ASP A 268 -3.11 13.41 -7.87
CA ASP A 268 -3.40 12.25 -7.02
C ASP A 268 -2.32 12.05 -5.93
N LEU A 269 -1.48 13.05 -5.70
CA LEU A 269 -0.48 13.06 -4.63
C LEU A 269 -0.88 14.08 -3.57
N LEU A 270 -0.86 13.66 -2.32
CA LEU A 270 -0.89 14.53 -1.16
C LEU A 270 0.48 14.49 -0.49
N LEU A 271 1.15 15.64 -0.38
CA LEU A 271 2.35 15.84 0.43
C LEU A 271 2.07 16.91 1.47
N VAL A 272 2.12 16.53 2.74
CA VAL A 272 1.87 17.41 3.86
C VAL A 272 3.14 17.58 4.69
N ARG A 273 3.45 18.83 5.04
CA ARG A 273 4.51 19.20 5.99
C ARG A 273 3.88 19.80 7.25
N LEU A 274 4.17 19.20 8.40
CA LEU A 274 3.91 19.80 9.72
C LEU A 274 5.15 20.52 10.18
N ALA A 275 5.02 21.79 10.53
CA ALA A 275 6.11 22.67 10.95
C ALA A 275 5.72 23.45 12.22
N ALA A 276 6.71 24.07 12.87
CA ALA A 276 6.53 25.07 13.91
C ALA A 276 7.76 25.98 13.95
N GLY A 277 7.58 27.31 13.96
CA GLY A 277 8.67 28.29 14.01
C GLY A 277 9.69 28.16 12.88
N GLY A 278 9.26 27.73 11.69
CA GLY A 278 10.12 27.44 10.54
C GLY A 278 10.75 26.05 10.52
N ASP A 279 10.75 25.32 11.65
CA ASP A 279 11.27 23.95 11.75
C ASP A 279 10.29 22.95 11.19
N THR A 280 10.75 22.09 10.26
CA THR A 280 9.98 20.92 9.82
C THR A 280 9.99 19.84 10.89
N LEU A 281 8.81 19.47 11.38
CA LEU A 281 8.62 18.46 12.41
C LEU A 281 8.34 17.09 11.81
N TRP A 282 7.57 17.05 10.72
CA TRP A 282 7.17 15.85 10.02
C TRP A 282 6.76 16.16 8.57
N MET A 283 6.97 15.22 7.70
CA MET A 283 6.43 15.20 6.33
C MET A 283 5.93 13.82 5.97
N GLY A 284 4.86 13.74 5.18
CA GLY A 284 4.33 12.47 4.72
C GLY A 284 3.57 12.57 3.42
N TYR A 285 3.65 11.47 2.67
CA TYR A 285 2.96 11.29 1.41
C TYR A 285 1.75 10.39 1.56
N ALA A 286 0.69 10.73 0.85
CA ALA A 286 -0.39 9.81 0.52
C ALA A 286 -0.65 9.89 -1.00
N LEU A 287 -0.89 8.72 -1.60
CA LEU A 287 -1.14 8.57 -3.04
C LEU A 287 -2.56 8.07 -3.26
N ARG A 288 -3.29 8.69 -4.19
CA ARG A 288 -4.64 8.31 -4.56
C ARG A 288 -4.62 7.27 -5.67
N SER A 289 -5.32 6.16 -5.45
CA SER A 289 -5.63 5.18 -6.49
C SER A 289 -7.13 4.87 -6.44
N GLY A 290 -7.82 5.02 -7.56
CA GLY A 290 -9.27 4.99 -7.59
C GLY A 290 -9.89 6.08 -6.70
N SER A 291 -10.78 5.67 -5.79
CA SER A 291 -11.48 6.59 -4.89
C SER A 291 -10.74 6.86 -3.56
N ALA A 292 -9.66 6.14 -3.24
CA ALA A 292 -9.06 6.15 -1.90
C ALA A 292 -7.60 6.61 -1.90
N TYR A 293 -7.12 7.02 -0.73
CA TYR A 293 -5.73 7.37 -0.50
C TYR A 293 -5.02 6.30 0.33
N PHE A 294 -3.73 6.14 0.03
CA PHE A 294 -2.84 5.20 0.68
C PHE A 294 -1.61 5.93 1.19
N GLY A 295 -1.19 5.68 2.43
CA GLY A 295 0.08 6.13 2.96
C GLY A 295 1.23 5.54 2.12
N PHE A 296 2.21 6.40 1.81
CA PHE A 296 3.34 5.95 1.00
C PHE A 296 4.64 5.99 1.80
N LEU A 297 5.11 7.18 2.12
CA LEU A 297 6.32 7.38 2.93
C LEU A 297 6.12 8.53 3.91
N ASP A 298 6.74 8.44 5.08
CA ASP A 298 6.84 9.56 6.01
C ASP A 298 8.20 9.66 6.68
N ALA A 299 8.52 10.87 7.15
CA ALA A 299 9.71 11.17 7.92
C ALA A 299 9.40 12.22 8.99
N TYR A 300 10.15 12.19 10.08
CA TYR A 300 10.02 13.19 11.15
C TYR A 300 11.39 13.63 11.67
N ALA A 301 11.46 14.84 12.23
CA ALA A 301 12.66 15.36 12.85
C ALA A 301 12.97 14.62 14.16
N GLU A 302 14.01 13.79 14.16
CA GLU A 302 14.37 12.90 15.28
C GLU A 302 14.68 13.68 16.58
N ARG A 303 15.18 14.92 16.48
CA ARG A 303 15.44 15.80 17.64
C ARG A 303 14.21 16.04 18.50
N HIS A 304 13.00 15.95 17.90
CA HIS A 304 11.73 16.14 18.60
C HIS A 304 11.04 14.83 19.00
N ARG A 305 11.70 13.67 18.86
CA ARG A 305 11.09 12.32 19.06
C ARG A 305 10.33 12.14 20.38
N ARG A 306 10.76 12.83 21.46
CA ARG A 306 10.09 12.78 22.78
C ARG A 306 8.64 13.29 22.77
N TYR A 307 8.25 14.05 21.74
CA TYR A 307 6.90 14.61 21.56
C TYR A 307 6.10 13.91 20.47
N SER A 308 6.62 12.79 19.95
CA SER A 308 5.95 11.96 18.94
C SER A 308 5.51 12.73 17.68
N PRO A 309 6.39 13.52 17.01
CA PRO A 309 6.02 14.32 15.85
C PRO A 309 5.47 13.45 14.69
N GLY A 310 5.92 12.20 14.57
CA GLY A 310 5.38 11.25 13.61
C GLY A 310 3.88 10.95 13.83
N SER A 311 3.45 10.73 15.08
CA SER A 311 2.04 10.48 15.37
C SER A 311 1.19 11.74 15.17
N VAL A 312 1.69 12.90 15.62
CA VAL A 312 1.00 14.18 15.43
C VAL A 312 0.84 14.49 13.94
N GLY A 313 1.91 14.33 13.15
CA GLY A 313 1.90 14.56 11.70
C GLY A 313 0.93 13.66 10.96
N ARG A 314 0.89 12.37 11.29
CA ARG A 314 -0.05 11.41 10.67
C ARG A 314 -1.50 11.76 10.96
N ILE A 315 -1.83 12.16 12.22
CA ILE A 315 -3.18 12.63 12.57
C ILE A 315 -3.51 13.91 11.81
N ALA A 316 -2.60 14.88 11.75
CA ALA A 316 -2.80 16.12 11.02
C ALA A 316 -3.02 15.87 9.52
N SER A 317 -2.21 14.99 8.91
CA SER A 317 -2.36 14.59 7.51
C SER A 317 -3.68 13.88 7.23
N MET A 318 -4.11 12.93 8.08
CA MET A 318 -5.40 12.26 7.95
C MET A 318 -6.56 13.25 8.08
N THR A 319 -6.51 14.15 9.08
CA THR A 319 -7.54 15.17 9.26
C THR A 319 -7.63 16.09 8.06
N TYR A 320 -6.48 16.57 7.55
CA TYR A 320 -6.39 17.43 6.37
C TYR A 320 -6.93 16.72 5.12
N LEU A 321 -6.53 15.46 4.88
CA LEU A 321 -7.00 14.65 3.77
C LEU A 321 -8.53 14.58 3.73
N PHE A 322 -9.17 14.23 4.85
CA PHE A 322 -10.62 14.13 4.89
C PHE A 322 -11.35 15.48 4.87
N ALA A 323 -10.67 16.56 5.28
CA ALA A 323 -11.23 17.91 5.15
C ALA A 323 -11.21 18.43 3.71
N THR A 324 -10.21 18.03 2.92
CA THR A 324 -9.95 18.59 1.57
C THR A 324 -10.32 17.64 0.43
N THR A 325 -10.70 16.40 0.72
CA THR A 325 -11.09 15.39 -0.28
C THR A 325 -12.40 14.69 0.09
N ASP A 326 -12.98 14.00 -0.87
CA ASP A 326 -14.17 13.14 -0.70
C ASP A 326 -13.83 11.64 -0.54
N ALA A 327 -12.54 11.32 -0.31
CA ALA A 327 -12.08 9.94 -0.19
C ALA A 327 -12.90 9.15 0.85
N PRO A 328 -13.43 7.96 0.51
CA PRO A 328 -14.22 7.15 1.43
C PRO A 328 -13.38 6.54 2.55
N PHE A 329 -12.09 6.37 2.32
CA PHE A 329 -11.14 5.89 3.33
C PHE A 329 -9.71 6.32 3.02
N PHE A 330 -8.89 6.27 4.07
CA PHE A 330 -7.44 6.32 4.00
C PHE A 330 -6.85 5.02 4.55
N ASP A 331 -5.99 4.35 3.79
CA ASP A 331 -5.20 3.21 4.23
C ASP A 331 -3.79 3.69 4.56
N PRO A 332 -3.38 3.75 5.84
CA PRO A 332 -2.07 4.27 6.22
C PRO A 332 -0.91 3.34 5.89
N ALA A 333 -1.18 2.18 5.30
CA ALA A 333 -0.17 1.18 4.93
C ALA A 333 0.63 0.62 6.13
N PHE A 334 -0.02 0.47 7.28
CA PHE A 334 0.58 -0.14 8.46
C PHE A 334 0.00 -1.52 8.74
N ASP A 335 0.86 -2.48 8.91
CA ASP A 335 0.47 -3.82 9.37
C ASP A 335 0.54 -3.95 10.91
N SER A 336 0.16 -5.13 11.40
CA SER A 336 0.16 -5.47 12.82
C SER A 336 1.54 -5.39 13.49
N ARG A 337 2.62 -5.44 12.73
CA ARG A 337 4.00 -5.31 13.25
C ARG A 337 4.29 -3.89 13.73
N TYR A 338 3.54 -2.90 13.24
CA TYR A 338 3.68 -1.50 13.65
C TYR A 338 2.54 -1.06 14.56
N ALA A 339 2.29 -1.84 15.63
CA ALA A 339 1.16 -1.66 16.53
C ALA A 339 1.04 -0.24 17.14
N THR A 340 2.18 0.40 17.46
CA THR A 340 2.18 1.77 18.03
C THR A 340 1.65 2.81 17.05
N GLY A 341 2.04 2.70 15.77
CA GLY A 341 1.56 3.59 14.72
C GLY A 341 0.11 3.32 14.33
N ALA A 342 -0.31 2.04 14.38
CA ALA A 342 -1.66 1.65 14.04
C ALA A 342 -2.74 2.23 14.98
N ARG A 343 -2.42 2.38 16.27
CA ARG A 343 -3.37 2.87 17.29
C ARG A 343 -3.86 4.30 17.09
N ILE A 344 -3.18 5.09 16.27
CA ILE A 344 -3.62 6.48 15.98
C ILE A 344 -4.73 6.55 14.93
N PHE A 345 -5.03 5.44 14.26
CA PHE A 345 -6.09 5.36 13.26
C PHE A 345 -7.39 4.80 13.86
N PRO A 346 -8.56 5.22 13.35
CA PRO A 346 -9.84 4.96 14.00
C PRO A 346 -10.32 3.52 13.91
N ASP A 347 -9.78 2.75 12.97
CA ASP A 347 -10.23 1.39 12.70
C ASP A 347 -9.08 0.49 12.24
N SER A 348 -9.41 -0.77 12.01
CA SER A 348 -8.51 -1.78 11.46
C SER A 348 -9.24 -2.66 10.46
N ARG A 349 -8.48 -3.24 9.54
CA ARG A 349 -8.99 -4.14 8.52
C ARG A 349 -8.23 -5.46 8.56
N ASP A 350 -8.98 -6.56 8.54
CA ASP A 350 -8.39 -7.89 8.44
C ASP A 350 -7.84 -8.16 7.03
N HIS A 351 -6.66 -8.75 6.98
CA HIS A 351 -6.00 -9.25 5.78
C HIS A 351 -5.68 -10.73 5.93
N VAL A 352 -5.73 -11.46 4.84
CA VAL A 352 -5.43 -12.89 4.80
C VAL A 352 -4.36 -13.20 3.77
N ASP A 353 -3.53 -14.20 4.10
CA ASP A 353 -2.67 -14.86 3.14
C ASP A 353 -3.36 -16.15 2.72
N LEU A 354 -3.56 -16.32 1.43
CA LEU A 354 -4.28 -17.43 0.83
C LEU A 354 -3.37 -18.26 -0.06
N LEU A 355 -3.59 -19.57 -0.09
CA LEU A 355 -3.04 -20.44 -1.11
C LEU A 355 -4.19 -20.94 -1.97
N VAL A 356 -4.13 -20.71 -3.26
CA VAL A 356 -5.18 -20.98 -4.23
C VAL A 356 -4.72 -22.03 -5.23
N ALA A 357 -5.49 -23.09 -5.42
CA ALA A 357 -5.25 -24.07 -6.47
C ALA A 357 -5.87 -23.59 -7.79
N THR A 358 -5.04 -23.00 -8.66
CA THR A 358 -5.43 -22.51 -9.99
C THR A 358 -5.25 -23.55 -11.10
N GLY A 359 -4.49 -24.63 -10.81
CA GLY A 359 -4.23 -25.73 -11.72
C GLY A 359 -5.28 -26.85 -11.63
N GLY A 360 -4.98 -27.95 -12.33
CA GLY A 360 -5.84 -29.14 -12.38
C GLY A 360 -5.90 -29.94 -11.06
N PRO A 361 -6.33 -31.23 -11.12
CA PRO A 361 -6.49 -32.09 -9.95
C PRO A 361 -5.25 -32.22 -9.07
N ALA A 362 -4.06 -32.22 -9.68
CA ALA A 362 -2.79 -32.30 -8.95
C ALA A 362 -2.55 -31.09 -8.03
N ALA A 363 -2.84 -29.86 -8.48
CA ALA A 363 -2.71 -28.68 -7.67
C ALA A 363 -3.69 -28.69 -6.47
N ARG A 364 -4.92 -29.16 -6.68
CA ARG A 364 -5.90 -29.32 -5.59
C ARG A 364 -5.48 -30.41 -4.58
N ALA A 365 -4.96 -31.53 -5.05
CA ALA A 365 -4.43 -32.56 -4.16
C ALA A 365 -3.28 -32.04 -3.31
N LEU A 366 -2.35 -31.29 -3.92
CA LEU A 366 -1.27 -30.61 -3.21
C LEU A 366 -1.79 -29.62 -2.17
N LEU A 367 -2.77 -28.79 -2.52
CA LEU A 367 -3.37 -27.83 -1.59
C LEU A 367 -3.95 -28.53 -0.36
N ARG A 368 -4.70 -29.63 -0.56
CA ARG A 368 -5.28 -30.43 0.53
C ARG A 368 -4.23 -31.11 1.40
N ALA A 369 -3.02 -31.39 0.87
CA ALA A 369 -1.93 -31.98 1.64
C ALA A 369 -1.16 -30.95 2.50
N VAL A 370 -1.27 -29.65 2.23
CA VAL A 370 -0.53 -28.59 2.94
C VAL A 370 -0.74 -28.63 4.46
N PRO A 371 -1.97 -28.77 5.01
CA PRO A 371 -2.17 -28.83 6.46
C PRO A 371 -1.46 -30.02 7.12
N ALA A 372 -1.42 -31.17 6.48
CA ALA A 372 -0.68 -32.33 6.97
C ALA A 372 0.84 -32.11 6.88
N ALA A 373 1.33 -31.55 5.77
CA ALA A 373 2.74 -31.23 5.57
C ALA A 373 3.26 -30.19 6.60
N ARG A 374 2.42 -29.23 7.01
CA ARG A 374 2.74 -28.28 8.09
C ARG A 374 2.92 -28.98 9.44
N ARG A 375 1.99 -29.88 9.82
CA ARG A 375 2.10 -30.67 11.06
C ARG A 375 3.38 -31.48 11.12
N LEU A 376 3.91 -31.86 9.98
CA LEU A 376 5.17 -32.60 9.83
C LEU A 376 6.41 -31.69 9.71
N GLY A 377 6.25 -30.38 9.79
CA GLY A 377 7.35 -29.40 9.63
C GLY A 377 7.97 -29.37 8.22
N LEU A 378 7.26 -29.88 7.22
CA LEU A 378 7.74 -29.94 5.83
C LEU A 378 7.48 -28.63 5.06
N VAL A 379 6.49 -27.85 5.50
CA VAL A 379 6.12 -26.56 4.93
C VAL A 379 6.09 -25.53 6.08
N PRO A 380 6.69 -24.34 5.97
CA PRO A 380 6.60 -23.31 6.98
C PRO A 380 5.17 -22.78 7.15
N ASP A 381 4.88 -22.22 8.31
CA ASP A 381 3.61 -21.59 8.65
C ASP A 381 3.31 -20.36 7.78
#